data_71f4a3e247ed32e28159847d4afbf1d5
#
_entry.id   71f4a3e247ed32e28159847d4afbf1d5
#
_cell.length_a   1.000
_cell.length_b   1.000
_cell.length_c   1.000
_cell.angle_alpha   90.00
_cell.angle_beta   90.00
_cell.angle_gamma   90.00
#
_symmetry.space_group_name_H-M   'P 1'
#
loop_
_entity.id
_entity.type
_entity.pdbx_description
1 polymer ?
#
loop_
_entity_poly.entity_id
_entity_poly.type
_entity_poly.pdbx_seq_one_letter_code
_entity_poly.pdbx_strand_id
1 'polypeptide(L)'
;MRLGQGDLGGNWGNTGGLGLSTENHLVLRIGLDDTDHPLTGCTTSTFDELIEMLLERIPGAELNERALVRLWPFAERRTRGNGALGAQITIDGGHIEEFRNSCREWFDGVLTEVSDHPLSDAPAAPVLLVSEGPIPEEWYWEAVSGHVDLDKRLEQVRTAGCWMLSGELLWGTVGASAAMAWAPNSSSTWELIAWREPEMIGLPRQVTSESVRQMERSNPMTFVNRDPTAGRGLIAPRTPCPVLYGIRGATSDSVSEAHLWMQARTDVEGATRWAVHRTNQLSDDHLSAVSYGTVINRPEETKGAHSNVAVTSGGSRTCLVAFSEGGPVNRLLRRLQVGDRVAWLGLTAPDGAVHLERLSLLDPTPRVASRPECCDKSMRSEGAGQRLRCRKCGSKAAREWVSTDADISDIETVANWSEPAPSNRRHLSRPLELGLPEA
;
A
#
# COMPACT_ATOMS: atom_id res chain seq x y z
N MET A 1 15.19 -42.26 37.12
CA MET A 1 15.18 -42.06 38.59
C MET A 1 14.18 -40.96 38.86
N ARG A 2 12.94 -41.25 39.15
CA ARG A 2 12.21 -41.30 40.44
C ARG A 2 12.46 -40.08 41.31
N LEU A 3 11.48 -39.21 41.43
CA LEU A 3 10.34 -39.06 42.35
C LEU A 3 10.66 -38.12 43.54
N GLY A 4 9.77 -37.21 43.83
CA GLY A 4 9.67 -36.49 45.09
C GLY A 4 8.45 -35.55 45.08
N GLN A 5 7.28 -36.09 45.41
CA GLN A 5 6.07 -35.37 45.83
C GLN A 5 6.27 -34.86 47.26
N GLY A 6 5.74 -33.70 47.59
CA GLY A 6 5.59 -33.18 48.94
C GLY A 6 4.38 -32.28 49.04
N ASP A 7 3.30 -32.89 49.51
CA ASP A 7 2.04 -32.25 49.89
C ASP A 7 2.15 -31.76 51.34
N LEU A 8 1.75 -30.49 51.63
CA LEU A 8 1.38 -30.09 52.99
C LEU A 8 0.35 -28.97 52.96
N GLY A 9 -0.83 -29.25 53.37
CA GLY A 9 -1.94 -28.36 53.60
C GLY A 9 -1.68 -27.32 54.71
N GLY A 10 -2.22 -26.14 54.52
CA GLY A 10 -2.27 -25.07 55.51
C GLY A 10 -3.54 -24.25 55.36
N ASN A 11 -4.40 -24.44 56.33
CA ASN A 11 -5.66 -23.78 56.59
C ASN A 11 -5.46 -22.27 56.77
N TRP A 12 -6.21 -21.40 56.02
CA TRP A 12 -6.20 -19.97 56.23
C TRP A 12 -7.56 -19.44 56.61
N GLY A 13 -7.59 -18.96 57.81
CA GLY A 13 -8.70 -18.21 58.37
C GLY A 13 -8.89 -16.82 57.73
N ASN A 14 -10.11 -16.50 57.65
CA ASN A 14 -10.76 -15.28 57.23
C ASN A 14 -10.26 -14.06 57.99
N THR A 15 -9.66 -13.06 57.29
CA THR A 15 -9.56 -11.65 57.79
C THR A 15 -9.65 -10.66 56.63
N GLY A 16 -10.60 -9.76 56.70
CA GLY A 16 -10.52 -8.39 56.23
C GLY A 16 -10.79 -8.16 54.74
N GLY A 17 -11.95 -7.59 54.46
CA GLY A 17 -12.31 -7.06 53.15
C GLY A 17 -11.26 -6.01 52.70
N LEU A 18 -10.54 -6.31 51.66
CA LEU A 18 -9.95 -5.34 50.75
C LEU A 18 -10.91 -5.28 49.58
N GLY A 19 -11.51 -4.10 49.40
CA GLY A 19 -12.30 -3.80 48.23
C GLY A 19 -11.49 -4.08 46.96
N LEU A 20 -11.89 -5.09 46.20
CA LEU A 20 -11.49 -5.25 44.82
C LEU A 20 -12.03 -3.99 44.11
N SER A 21 -11.20 -2.97 43.91
CA SER A 21 -11.41 -2.01 42.85
C SER A 21 -11.44 -2.82 41.57
N THR A 22 -12.60 -3.06 41.01
CA THR A 22 -12.71 -3.45 39.62
C THR A 22 -12.11 -2.29 38.84
N GLU A 23 -10.85 -2.41 38.47
CA GLU A 23 -10.20 -1.45 37.57
C GLU A 23 -11.06 -1.40 36.31
N ASN A 24 -11.72 -0.25 36.10
CA ASN A 24 -12.60 -0.02 34.98
C ASN A 24 -11.74 0.41 33.77
N HIS A 25 -10.97 -0.54 33.21
CA HIS A 25 -10.14 -0.27 32.04
C HIS A 25 -11.02 -0.08 30.80
N LEU A 26 -10.80 1.04 30.11
CA LEU A 26 -11.41 1.36 28.82
C LEU A 26 -10.36 1.21 27.71
N VAL A 27 -10.70 0.45 26.68
CA VAL A 27 -9.91 0.37 25.44
C VAL A 27 -10.48 1.36 24.44
N LEU A 28 -9.76 2.44 24.19
CA LEU A 28 -10.12 3.48 23.25
C LEU A 28 -9.49 3.21 21.89
N ARG A 29 -10.29 3.25 20.83
CA ARG A 29 -9.83 3.27 19.46
C ARG A 29 -9.78 4.69 18.97
N ILE A 30 -8.64 5.07 18.41
CA ILE A 30 -8.38 6.43 17.94
C ILE A 30 -8.07 6.35 16.44
N GLY A 31 -8.63 7.29 15.66
CA GLY A 31 -8.31 7.45 14.24
C GLY A 31 -8.05 8.91 13.90
N LEU A 32 -7.00 9.18 13.15
CA LEU A 32 -6.64 10.52 12.67
C LEU A 32 -6.33 10.49 11.18
N ASP A 33 -6.86 11.46 10.46
CA ASP A 33 -6.52 11.65 9.05
C ASP A 33 -6.58 13.13 8.65
N ASP A 34 -5.94 13.41 7.50
CA ASP A 34 -5.97 14.66 6.73
C ASP A 34 -5.46 15.89 7.50
N THR A 35 -4.37 15.71 8.28
CA THR A 35 -3.68 16.82 8.96
C THR A 35 -2.53 17.38 8.14
N ASP A 36 -2.16 16.75 7.00
CA ASP A 36 -1.00 17.16 6.25
C ASP A 36 -1.35 18.11 5.08
N HIS A 37 -0.41 19.00 4.83
CA HIS A 37 -0.46 19.94 3.73
C HIS A 37 0.60 19.54 2.67
N PRO A 38 0.38 19.80 1.36
CA PRO A 38 1.34 19.45 0.32
C PRO A 38 2.76 19.99 0.53
N LEU A 39 2.91 21.12 1.22
CA LEU A 39 4.20 21.78 1.45
C LEU A 39 4.79 21.51 2.83
N THR A 40 3.96 21.20 3.82
CA THR A 40 4.36 21.04 5.23
C THR A 40 3.53 19.97 5.90
N GLY A 41 3.90 19.61 7.14
CA GLY A 41 3.13 18.67 7.94
C GLY A 41 3.22 17.22 7.47
N CYS A 42 2.74 16.35 8.29
CA CYS A 42 2.58 14.92 7.97
C CYS A 42 1.71 14.26 9.04
N THR A 43 0.61 13.66 8.65
CA THR A 43 -0.33 13.00 9.56
C THR A 43 0.37 11.99 10.48
N THR A 44 1.44 11.32 10.02
CA THR A 44 2.21 10.39 10.87
C THR A 44 2.92 11.11 12.03
N SER A 45 3.51 12.30 11.79
CA SER A 45 4.17 13.10 12.83
C SER A 45 3.17 13.66 13.82
N THR A 46 2.09 14.26 13.30
CA THR A 46 1.02 14.84 14.10
C THR A 46 0.35 13.79 14.99
N PHE A 47 0.14 12.57 14.46
CA PHE A 47 -0.40 11.47 15.25
C PHE A 47 0.54 10.97 16.34
N ASP A 48 1.85 10.94 16.06
CA ASP A 48 2.86 10.57 17.05
C ASP A 48 2.85 11.55 18.23
N GLU A 49 2.76 12.85 17.95
CA GLU A 49 2.66 13.89 18.98
C GLU A 49 1.41 13.74 19.86
N LEU A 50 0.26 13.37 19.25
CA LEU A 50 -0.95 13.05 20.01
C LEU A 50 -0.72 11.88 20.96
N ILE A 51 -0.15 10.77 20.44
CA ILE A 51 0.04 9.56 21.23
C ILE A 51 1.00 9.82 22.41
N GLU A 52 2.15 10.45 22.15
CA GLU A 52 3.11 10.77 23.20
C GLU A 52 2.51 11.69 24.26
N MET A 53 1.80 12.74 23.85
CA MET A 53 1.08 13.64 24.77
C MET A 53 0.04 12.90 25.63
N LEU A 54 -0.72 11.96 25.05
CA LEU A 54 -1.70 11.17 25.80
C LEU A 54 -1.05 10.25 26.81
N LEU A 55 0.05 9.57 26.44
CA LEU A 55 0.79 8.69 27.34
C LEU A 55 1.46 9.45 28.49
N GLU A 56 1.87 10.71 28.25
CA GLU A 56 2.46 11.57 29.30
C GLU A 56 1.41 12.14 30.25
N ARG A 57 0.25 12.58 29.71
CA ARG A 57 -0.76 13.30 30.49
C ARG A 57 -1.72 12.39 31.24
N ILE A 58 -2.07 11.22 30.67
CA ILE A 58 -3.07 10.34 31.26
C ILE A 58 -2.41 9.28 32.12
N PRO A 59 -2.61 9.31 33.45
CA PRO A 59 -1.99 8.32 34.34
C PRO A 59 -2.39 6.88 33.99
N GLY A 60 -1.42 6.01 33.83
CA GLY A 60 -1.64 4.61 33.52
C GLY A 60 -2.15 4.33 32.10
N ALA A 61 -2.06 5.31 31.19
CA ALA A 61 -2.35 5.06 29.78
C ALA A 61 -1.33 4.12 29.16
N GLU A 62 -1.80 3.10 28.46
CA GLU A 62 -0.97 2.12 27.77
C GLU A 62 -1.33 2.06 26.28
N LEU A 63 -0.32 2.20 25.44
CA LEU A 63 -0.47 2.02 24.00
C LEU A 63 -0.43 0.52 23.65
N ASN A 64 -1.55 0.00 23.15
CA ASN A 64 -1.67 -1.40 22.74
C ASN A 64 -1.22 -1.60 21.29
N GLU A 65 -1.60 -0.68 20.40
CA GLU A 65 -1.33 -0.80 18.97
C GLU A 65 -1.24 0.58 18.30
N ARG A 66 -0.34 0.68 17.32
CA ARG A 66 -0.31 1.77 16.32
C ARG A 66 -0.49 1.19 14.93
N ALA A 67 -1.33 1.82 14.13
CA ALA A 67 -1.62 1.42 12.77
C ALA A 67 -1.35 2.58 11.78
N LEU A 68 -0.74 2.24 10.65
CA LEU A 68 -0.64 3.11 9.47
C LEU A 68 -1.36 2.42 8.32
N VAL A 69 -2.52 2.93 7.95
CA VAL A 69 -3.44 2.30 7.02
C VAL A 69 -3.46 3.04 5.70
N ARG A 70 -3.08 2.38 4.61
CA ARG A 70 -3.16 2.91 3.24
C ARG A 70 -4.54 2.68 2.67
N LEU A 71 -5.05 3.66 1.93
CA LEU A 71 -6.42 3.68 1.42
C LEU A 71 -6.46 3.67 -0.11
N TRP A 72 -7.66 3.72 -0.68
CA TRP A 72 -7.91 3.61 -2.11
C TRP A 72 -7.07 4.59 -2.94
N PRO A 73 -6.26 4.08 -3.91
CA PRO A 73 -5.31 4.91 -4.64
C PRO A 73 -5.92 5.94 -5.59
N PHE A 74 -7.21 5.85 -5.90
CA PHE A 74 -7.91 6.82 -6.77
C PHE A 74 -8.72 7.88 -6.00
N ALA A 75 -8.58 7.96 -4.67
CA ALA A 75 -9.24 9.00 -3.91
C ALA A 75 -8.83 10.39 -4.43
N GLU A 76 -9.81 11.25 -4.70
CA GLU A 76 -9.57 12.59 -5.26
C GLU A 76 -8.77 13.46 -4.29
N ARG A 77 -9.11 13.37 -3.00
CA ARG A 77 -8.48 14.13 -1.91
C ARG A 77 -7.46 13.26 -1.18
N ARG A 78 -6.40 12.90 -1.86
CA ARG A 78 -5.29 12.17 -1.24
C ARG A 78 -4.05 13.03 -1.21
N THR A 79 -3.30 12.90 -0.14
CA THR A 79 -1.93 13.39 -0.06
C THR A 79 -0.94 12.26 -0.40
N ARG A 80 0.33 12.51 -0.18
CA ARG A 80 1.51 11.72 -0.59
C ARG A 80 1.35 10.20 -0.62
N GLY A 81 0.91 9.61 0.47
CA GLY A 81 0.84 8.16 0.60
C GLY A 81 -0.57 7.63 0.82
N ASN A 82 -1.56 8.53 0.82
CA ASN A 82 -2.96 8.24 1.14
C ASN A 82 -3.09 7.32 2.36
N GLY A 83 -2.52 7.75 3.50
CA GLY A 83 -2.45 6.94 4.71
C GLY A 83 -3.07 7.64 5.90
N ALA A 84 -3.98 6.95 6.57
CA ALA A 84 -4.58 7.34 7.83
C ALA A 84 -3.95 6.60 9.01
N LEU A 85 -4.03 7.15 10.21
CA LEU A 85 -3.43 6.61 11.41
C LEU A 85 -4.49 6.11 12.39
N GLY A 86 -4.19 4.98 13.02
CA GLY A 86 -5.01 4.41 14.08
C GLY A 86 -4.19 4.03 15.31
N ALA A 87 -4.82 4.01 16.47
CA ALA A 87 -4.24 3.44 17.69
C ALA A 87 -5.30 2.80 18.57
N GLN A 88 -4.85 1.92 19.44
CA GLN A 88 -5.62 1.46 20.59
C GLN A 88 -4.87 1.82 21.85
N ILE A 89 -5.54 2.53 22.76
CA ILE A 89 -4.99 2.94 24.06
C ILE A 89 -5.91 2.43 25.16
N THR A 90 -5.33 1.80 26.17
CA THR A 90 -6.04 1.44 27.40
C THR A 90 -5.81 2.53 28.44
N ILE A 91 -6.90 2.98 29.09
CA ILE A 91 -6.87 3.94 30.20
C ILE A 91 -7.76 3.45 31.35
N ASP A 92 -7.56 3.99 32.55
CA ASP A 92 -8.58 3.90 33.59
C ASP A 92 -9.79 4.77 33.23
N GLY A 93 -11.01 4.23 33.32
CA GLY A 93 -12.24 4.94 32.99
C GLY A 93 -12.47 6.23 33.78
N GLY A 94 -11.85 6.34 34.95
CA GLY A 94 -11.85 7.60 35.73
C GLY A 94 -11.16 8.77 35.01
N HIS A 95 -10.27 8.50 34.06
CA HIS A 95 -9.53 9.52 33.30
C HIS A 95 -10.15 9.86 31.93
N ILE A 96 -11.34 9.36 31.60
CA ILE A 96 -11.95 9.59 30.27
C ILE A 96 -12.18 11.07 29.93
N GLU A 97 -12.58 11.88 30.91
CA GLU A 97 -12.78 13.32 30.68
C GLU A 97 -11.44 14.08 30.54
N GLU A 98 -10.41 13.67 31.28
CA GLU A 98 -9.05 14.21 31.11
C GLU A 98 -8.50 13.88 29.73
N PHE A 99 -8.68 12.63 29.27
CA PHE A 99 -8.36 12.20 27.92
C PHE A 99 -9.06 13.07 26.85
N ARG A 100 -10.38 13.25 26.97
CA ARG A 100 -11.16 14.06 26.03
C ARG A 100 -10.72 15.52 26.02
N ASN A 101 -10.41 16.10 27.18
CA ASN A 101 -9.94 17.49 27.30
C ASN A 101 -8.55 17.64 26.67
N SER A 102 -7.63 16.70 26.91
CA SER A 102 -6.31 16.69 26.31
C SER A 102 -6.38 16.59 24.78
N CYS A 103 -7.27 15.72 24.25
CA CYS A 103 -7.52 15.65 22.82
C CYS A 103 -8.07 16.96 22.24
N ARG A 104 -9.01 17.65 22.93
CA ARG A 104 -9.54 18.94 22.45
C ARG A 104 -8.46 20.00 22.38
N GLU A 105 -7.72 20.19 23.49
CA GLU A 105 -6.63 21.16 23.54
C GLU A 105 -5.59 20.94 22.45
N TRP A 106 -5.18 19.70 22.27
CA TRP A 106 -4.22 19.33 21.21
C TRP A 106 -4.79 19.59 19.81
N PHE A 107 -6.05 19.21 19.57
CA PHE A 107 -6.69 19.35 18.26
C PHE A 107 -6.94 20.81 17.87
N ASP A 108 -7.22 21.69 18.82
CA ASP A 108 -7.29 23.14 18.59
C ASP A 108 -5.94 23.69 18.07
N GLY A 109 -4.84 23.15 18.58
CA GLY A 109 -3.49 23.43 18.07
C GLY A 109 -3.32 22.98 16.60
N VAL A 110 -3.76 21.77 16.27
CA VAL A 110 -3.73 21.24 14.89
C VAL A 110 -4.56 22.13 13.95
N LEU A 111 -5.76 22.54 14.35
CA LEU A 111 -6.60 23.43 13.55
C LEU A 111 -5.92 24.78 13.31
N THR A 112 -5.25 25.32 14.31
CA THR A 112 -4.48 26.57 14.19
C THR A 112 -3.34 26.41 13.18
N GLU A 113 -2.54 25.36 13.29
CA GLU A 113 -1.43 25.08 12.37
C GLU A 113 -1.92 24.92 10.92
N VAL A 114 -3.02 24.18 10.71
CA VAL A 114 -3.61 23.98 9.39
C VAL A 114 -4.14 25.29 8.82
N SER A 115 -4.73 26.19 9.64
CA SER A 115 -5.28 27.48 9.20
C SER A 115 -4.19 28.49 8.86
N ASP A 116 -3.04 28.45 9.53
CA ASP A 116 -1.91 29.36 9.30
C ASP A 116 -1.20 29.09 7.97
N HIS A 117 -1.49 27.95 7.33
CA HIS A 117 -1.04 27.61 6.00
C HIS A 117 -2.20 27.63 4.99
N PRO A 118 -2.82 28.79 4.70
CA PRO A 118 -3.94 28.88 3.77
C PRO A 118 -3.44 28.58 2.39
N LEU A 119 -3.55 27.35 1.96
CA LEU A 119 -3.15 27.07 0.62
C LEU A 119 -3.97 26.05 -0.05
N SER A 120 -4.08 26.35 -1.28
CA SER A 120 -4.34 25.46 -2.37
C SER A 120 -5.80 25.04 -2.54
N ASP A 121 -6.04 24.59 -3.75
CA ASP A 121 -7.30 24.02 -4.24
C ASP A 121 -7.81 22.80 -3.42
N ALA A 122 -7.01 22.33 -2.46
CA ALA A 122 -7.36 21.22 -1.56
C ALA A 122 -6.82 21.46 -0.13
N PRO A 123 -7.51 22.25 0.71
CA PRO A 123 -7.13 22.45 2.10
C PRO A 123 -7.17 21.14 2.89
N ALA A 124 -6.29 20.98 3.89
CA ALA A 124 -6.37 19.89 4.84
C ALA A 124 -7.70 19.95 5.63
N ALA A 125 -8.24 18.80 5.94
CA ALA A 125 -9.51 18.65 6.65
C ALA A 125 -9.37 17.65 7.82
N PRO A 126 -8.57 17.99 8.85
CA PRO A 126 -8.25 17.09 9.94
C PRO A 126 -9.49 16.61 10.66
N VAL A 127 -9.53 15.31 10.93
CA VAL A 127 -10.55 14.66 11.75
C VAL A 127 -9.91 13.68 12.71
N LEU A 128 -10.20 13.87 13.99
CA LEU A 128 -9.90 12.91 15.05
C LEU A 128 -11.18 12.20 15.45
N LEU A 129 -11.18 10.87 15.39
CA LEU A 129 -12.25 10.01 15.88
C LEU A 129 -11.79 9.20 17.07
N VAL A 130 -12.67 9.03 18.06
CA VAL A 130 -12.45 8.15 19.20
C VAL A 130 -13.70 7.31 19.45
N SER A 131 -13.51 6.01 19.71
CA SER A 131 -14.58 5.08 20.08
C SER A 131 -14.18 4.22 21.27
N GLU A 132 -15.13 4.06 22.18
CA GLU A 132 -15.04 3.12 23.31
C GLU A 132 -15.57 1.71 22.93
N GLY A 133 -16.25 1.61 21.78
CA GLY A 133 -16.87 0.40 21.27
C GLY A 133 -16.16 -0.21 20.08
N PRO A 134 -16.63 -1.38 19.64
CA PRO A 134 -16.15 -2.00 18.41
C PRO A 134 -16.54 -1.17 17.19
N ILE A 135 -15.65 -1.14 16.19
CA ILE A 135 -15.86 -0.48 14.92
C ILE A 135 -16.09 -1.55 13.85
N PRO A 136 -17.09 -1.38 12.95
CA PRO A 136 -17.33 -2.31 11.85
C PRO A 136 -16.13 -2.39 10.90
N GLU A 137 -15.61 -3.59 10.66
CA GLU A 137 -14.45 -3.83 9.78
C GLU A 137 -14.73 -3.42 8.33
N GLU A 138 -15.99 -3.41 7.93
CA GLU A 138 -16.46 -2.98 6.62
C GLU A 138 -16.04 -1.55 6.27
N TRP A 139 -15.86 -0.68 7.27
CA TRP A 139 -15.41 0.69 7.03
C TRP A 139 -14.00 0.76 6.44
N TYR A 140 -13.14 -0.17 6.83
CA TYR A 140 -11.83 -0.32 6.22
C TYR A 140 -11.94 -0.85 4.79
N TRP A 141 -12.68 -1.96 4.59
CA TRP A 141 -12.79 -2.60 3.29
C TRP A 141 -13.43 -1.69 2.24
N GLU A 142 -14.44 -0.90 2.61
CA GLU A 142 -15.01 0.13 1.73
C GLU A 142 -13.94 1.16 1.31
N ALA A 143 -13.13 1.66 2.28
CA ALA A 143 -12.19 2.75 2.04
C ALA A 143 -10.89 2.32 1.35
N VAL A 144 -10.49 1.04 1.43
CA VAL A 144 -9.30 0.52 0.75
C VAL A 144 -9.59 0.10 -0.68
N SER A 145 -10.83 -0.30 -1.00
CA SER A 145 -11.21 -0.87 -2.29
C SER A 145 -11.98 0.10 -3.22
N GLY A 146 -12.50 1.22 -2.70
CA GLY A 146 -13.34 2.09 -3.51
C GLY A 146 -13.62 3.48 -2.93
N HIS A 147 -14.46 4.22 -3.64
CA HIS A 147 -14.96 5.51 -3.19
C HIS A 147 -15.95 5.32 -2.04
N VAL A 148 -15.78 6.09 -0.98
CA VAL A 148 -16.70 6.14 0.17
C VAL A 148 -17.47 7.45 0.13
N ASP A 149 -18.80 7.37 0.19
CA ASP A 149 -19.66 8.53 0.34
C ASP A 149 -19.50 9.13 1.75
N LEU A 150 -19.16 10.42 1.82
CA LEU A 150 -18.86 11.09 3.08
C LEU A 150 -20.08 11.20 3.98
N ASP A 151 -21.26 11.53 3.43
CA ASP A 151 -22.47 11.72 4.22
C ASP A 151 -22.92 10.39 4.84
N LYS A 152 -22.83 9.31 4.05
CA LYS A 152 -23.07 7.95 4.55
C LYS A 152 -22.10 7.60 5.69
N ARG A 153 -20.81 7.89 5.54
CA ARG A 153 -19.81 7.60 6.57
C ARG A 153 -20.02 8.42 7.85
N LEU A 154 -20.38 9.68 7.73
CA LEU A 154 -20.71 10.54 8.87
C LEU A 154 -21.90 9.99 9.67
N GLU A 155 -22.93 9.50 8.98
CA GLU A 155 -24.08 8.89 9.65
C GLU A 155 -23.70 7.57 10.35
N GLN A 156 -22.84 6.76 9.73
CA GLN A 156 -22.32 5.53 10.34
C GLN A 156 -21.52 5.83 11.61
N VAL A 157 -20.60 6.81 11.56
CA VAL A 157 -19.75 7.25 12.67
C VAL A 157 -20.63 7.75 13.84
N ARG A 158 -21.65 8.54 13.54
CA ARG A 158 -22.62 9.03 14.54
C ARG A 158 -23.40 7.89 15.17
N THR A 159 -23.91 6.96 14.37
CA THR A 159 -24.70 5.81 14.83
C THR A 159 -23.86 4.87 15.70
N ALA A 160 -22.57 4.71 15.39
CA ALA A 160 -21.64 3.94 16.21
C ALA A 160 -21.24 4.62 17.52
N GLY A 161 -21.70 5.86 17.76
CA GLY A 161 -21.39 6.60 18.98
C GLY A 161 -19.94 7.08 19.07
N CYS A 162 -19.24 7.21 17.95
CA CYS A 162 -17.90 7.75 17.94
C CYS A 162 -17.90 9.22 18.34
N TRP A 163 -16.98 9.60 19.20
CA TRP A 163 -16.69 10.99 19.49
C TRP A 163 -15.77 11.57 18.42
N MET A 164 -16.08 12.75 17.90
CA MET A 164 -15.39 13.38 16.79
C MET A 164 -14.94 14.79 17.12
N LEU A 165 -13.70 15.13 16.75
CA LEU A 165 -13.17 16.47 16.63
C LEU A 165 -12.83 16.75 15.17
N SER A 166 -13.22 17.93 14.67
CA SER A 166 -13.01 18.35 13.30
C SER A 166 -13.03 19.86 13.16
N GLY A 167 -12.50 20.38 12.07
CA GLY A 167 -12.77 21.73 11.61
C GLY A 167 -14.09 21.82 10.83
N GLU A 168 -14.19 22.80 9.92
CA GLU A 168 -15.36 22.96 9.04
C GLU A 168 -15.48 21.87 7.99
N LEU A 169 -14.34 21.34 7.52
CA LEU A 169 -14.27 20.29 6.53
C LEU A 169 -14.14 18.92 7.23
N LEU A 170 -14.84 17.92 6.72
CA LEU A 170 -14.99 16.61 7.37
C LEU A 170 -14.37 15.45 6.58
N TRP A 171 -13.54 15.76 5.57
CA TRP A 171 -13.00 14.76 4.64
C TRP A 171 -12.13 13.68 5.32
N GLY A 172 -11.38 14.05 6.35
CA GLY A 172 -10.59 13.11 7.15
C GLY A 172 -11.41 12.02 7.85
N THR A 173 -12.76 12.14 7.92
CA THR A 173 -13.63 11.14 8.54
C THR A 173 -13.49 9.77 7.89
N VAL A 174 -13.32 9.72 6.56
CA VAL A 174 -13.21 8.47 5.82
C VAL A 174 -11.96 7.72 6.23
N GLY A 175 -10.80 8.37 6.22
CA GLY A 175 -9.55 7.73 6.58
C GLY A 175 -9.43 7.43 8.07
N ALA A 176 -9.80 8.37 8.95
CA ALA A 176 -9.78 8.18 10.39
C ALA A 176 -10.64 6.97 10.81
N SER A 177 -11.88 6.87 10.27
CA SER A 177 -12.77 5.73 10.55
C SER A 177 -12.23 4.41 9.99
N ALA A 178 -11.63 4.42 8.81
CA ALA A 178 -11.02 3.24 8.20
C ALA A 178 -9.81 2.74 9.00
N ALA A 179 -8.98 3.65 9.51
CA ALA A 179 -7.83 3.30 10.35
C ALA A 179 -8.24 2.69 11.70
N MET A 180 -9.34 3.16 12.29
CA MET A 180 -9.92 2.55 13.50
C MET A 180 -10.53 1.17 13.26
N ALA A 181 -11.07 0.95 12.04
CA ALA A 181 -11.76 -0.28 11.65
C ALA A 181 -10.80 -1.37 11.18
N TRP A 182 -9.57 -1.00 10.77
CA TRP A 182 -8.61 -1.95 10.26
C TRP A 182 -8.15 -2.93 11.34
N ALA A 183 -8.30 -4.22 11.06
CA ALA A 183 -7.82 -5.30 11.91
C ALA A 183 -6.60 -5.97 11.26
N PRO A 184 -5.43 -6.00 11.93
CA PRO A 184 -4.27 -6.70 11.41
C PRO A 184 -4.53 -8.18 11.16
N ASN A 185 -3.96 -8.70 10.08
CA ASN A 185 -4.06 -10.10 9.68
C ASN A 185 -2.67 -10.68 9.33
N SER A 186 -2.63 -11.89 8.77
CA SER A 186 -1.39 -12.56 8.37
C SER A 186 -0.63 -11.86 7.23
N SER A 187 -1.30 -11.01 6.45
CA SER A 187 -0.70 -10.22 5.38
C SER A 187 -0.16 -8.88 5.86
N SER A 188 -0.41 -8.49 7.11
CA SER A 188 0.05 -7.23 7.67
C SER A 188 1.57 -7.20 7.82
N THR A 189 2.15 -6.06 7.52
CA THR A 189 3.59 -5.79 7.65
C THR A 189 3.84 -4.70 8.69
N TRP A 190 5.08 -4.25 8.80
CA TRP A 190 5.48 -3.19 9.73
C TRP A 190 6.21 -2.09 8.98
N GLU A 191 5.97 -0.85 9.39
CA GLU A 191 6.72 0.32 8.91
C GLU A 191 7.17 1.16 10.10
N LEU A 192 8.47 1.38 10.22
CA LEU A 192 9.02 2.38 11.11
C LEU A 192 9.12 3.70 10.34
N ILE A 193 8.52 4.75 10.90
CA ILE A 193 8.67 6.12 10.42
C ILE A 193 9.60 6.87 11.36
N ALA A 194 10.62 7.51 10.80
CA ALA A 194 11.55 8.39 11.53
C ALA A 194 11.36 9.84 11.03
N TRP A 195 11.40 10.79 11.96
CA TRP A 195 11.24 12.22 11.67
C TRP A 195 12.54 12.98 11.92
N ARG A 196 12.65 14.10 11.22
CA ARG A 196 13.81 14.99 11.22
C ARG A 196 13.52 16.28 11.98
N GLU A 197 14.58 17.00 12.33
CA GLU A 197 14.44 18.33 12.94
C GLU A 197 13.64 19.29 12.07
N PRO A 198 12.78 20.14 12.65
CA PRO A 198 11.95 21.09 11.90
C PRO A 198 12.76 21.97 10.94
N GLU A 199 13.95 22.41 11.35
CA GLU A 199 14.84 23.25 10.55
C GLU A 199 15.40 22.55 9.31
N MET A 200 15.36 21.23 9.30
CA MET A 200 15.80 20.40 8.17
C MET A 200 14.70 20.18 7.13
N ILE A 201 13.44 20.56 7.42
CA ILE A 201 12.32 20.40 6.48
C ILE A 201 12.58 21.27 5.25
N GLY A 202 12.44 20.67 4.06
CA GLY A 202 12.75 21.35 2.80
C GLY A 202 14.21 21.24 2.34
N LEU A 203 15.13 20.87 3.23
CA LEU A 203 16.52 20.61 2.85
C LEU A 203 16.73 19.18 2.33
N PRO A 204 17.76 18.91 1.51
CA PRO A 204 18.10 17.57 1.06
C PRO A 204 18.33 16.63 2.25
N ARG A 205 17.78 15.41 2.18
CA ARG A 205 17.97 14.37 3.20
C ARG A 205 19.31 13.67 3.00
N GLN A 206 20.05 13.48 4.08
CA GLN A 206 21.26 12.65 4.07
C GLN A 206 20.91 11.18 4.27
N VAL A 207 20.25 10.60 3.26
CA VAL A 207 19.91 9.17 3.18
C VAL A 207 20.30 8.70 1.78
N THR A 208 21.47 8.09 1.65
CA THR A 208 22.02 7.69 0.35
C THR A 208 21.48 6.33 -0.11
N SER A 209 21.43 6.09 -1.43
CA SER A 209 21.10 4.78 -1.97
C SER A 209 22.05 3.68 -1.50
N GLU A 210 23.31 4.04 -1.20
CA GLU A 210 24.31 3.12 -0.69
C GLU A 210 24.04 2.73 0.77
N SER A 211 23.70 3.70 1.63
CA SER A 211 23.34 3.42 3.03
C SER A 211 22.11 2.51 3.11
N VAL A 212 21.10 2.75 2.25
CA VAL A 212 19.90 1.90 2.16
C VAL A 212 20.25 0.48 1.67
N ARG A 213 21.12 0.35 0.65
CA ARG A 213 21.58 -0.94 0.15
C ARG A 213 22.32 -1.75 1.22
N GLN A 214 23.15 -1.10 2.00
CA GLN A 214 23.87 -1.75 3.09
C GLN A 214 22.94 -2.14 4.23
N MET A 215 21.98 -1.28 4.56
CA MET A 215 20.94 -1.56 5.56
C MET A 215 20.17 -2.83 5.20
N GLU A 216 19.63 -2.96 3.96
CA GLU A 216 18.92 -4.16 3.52
C GLU A 216 19.76 -5.44 3.61
N ARG A 217 21.07 -5.36 3.29
CA ARG A 217 21.98 -6.50 3.41
C ARG A 217 22.18 -6.95 4.85
N SER A 218 22.25 -5.98 5.77
CA SER A 218 22.45 -6.24 7.20
C SER A 218 21.15 -6.64 7.91
N ASN A 219 20.00 -6.29 7.33
CA ASN A 219 18.67 -6.52 7.89
C ASN A 219 17.76 -7.20 6.87
N PRO A 220 17.94 -8.50 6.60
CA PRO A 220 17.28 -9.22 5.50
C PRO A 220 15.77 -9.39 5.67
N MET A 221 15.23 -9.11 6.87
CA MET A 221 13.78 -9.12 7.12
C MET A 221 13.12 -7.78 6.75
N THR A 222 13.87 -6.82 6.21
CA THR A 222 13.34 -5.60 5.62
C THR A 222 13.21 -5.75 4.11
N PHE A 223 12.24 -5.04 3.51
CA PHE A 223 11.92 -5.21 2.09
C PHE A 223 11.34 -3.94 1.46
N VAL A 224 11.40 -3.86 0.12
CA VAL A 224 10.87 -2.74 -0.68
C VAL A 224 11.43 -1.37 -0.23
N ASN A 225 12.67 -1.34 0.31
CA ASN A 225 13.31 -0.11 0.76
C ASN A 225 14.15 0.56 -0.33
N ARG A 226 14.36 -0.10 -1.46
CA ARG A 226 15.00 0.46 -2.64
C ARG A 226 14.48 -0.14 -3.95
N ASP A 227 14.79 0.54 -5.05
CA ASP A 227 14.56 0.05 -6.39
C ASP A 227 15.91 -0.28 -7.04
N PRO A 228 16.26 -1.56 -7.19
CA PRO A 228 17.51 -1.98 -7.84
C PRO A 228 17.57 -1.54 -9.29
N THR A 229 16.43 -1.52 -10.01
CA THR A 229 16.36 -1.18 -11.44
C THR A 229 16.64 0.29 -11.70
N ALA A 230 16.28 1.17 -10.75
CA ALA A 230 16.55 2.60 -10.80
C ALA A 230 17.78 3.00 -9.97
N GLY A 231 18.43 2.06 -9.28
CA GLY A 231 19.60 2.33 -8.44
C GLY A 231 19.36 3.29 -7.27
N ARG A 232 18.12 3.35 -6.74
CA ARG A 232 17.73 4.36 -5.73
C ARG A 232 17.08 3.77 -4.50
N GLY A 233 17.20 4.48 -3.36
CA GLY A 233 16.42 4.24 -2.16
C GLY A 233 14.96 4.68 -2.33
N LEU A 234 14.05 3.99 -1.65
CA LEU A 234 12.61 4.28 -1.63
C LEU A 234 12.13 4.72 -0.24
N ILE A 235 12.98 4.67 0.78
CA ILE A 235 12.60 4.95 2.17
C ILE A 235 12.45 6.45 2.45
N ALA A 236 13.20 7.31 1.76
CA ALA A 236 13.17 8.77 1.97
C ALA A 236 12.18 9.44 1.02
N PRO A 237 11.23 10.25 1.55
CA PRO A 237 10.32 11.05 0.73
C PRO A 237 11.06 12.05 -0.15
N ARG A 238 10.46 12.41 -1.30
CA ARG A 238 11.02 13.42 -2.21
C ARG A 238 10.46 14.82 -2.00
N THR A 239 9.37 14.92 -1.27
CA THR A 239 8.69 16.18 -0.97
C THR A 239 9.18 16.77 0.34
N PRO A 240 9.10 18.09 0.55
CA PRO A 240 9.29 18.69 1.85
C PRO A 240 8.26 18.11 2.85
N CYS A 241 8.74 17.52 3.92
CA CYS A 241 7.92 17.01 5.02
C CYS A 241 8.82 16.61 6.19
N PRO A 242 8.28 16.46 7.40
CA PRO A 242 9.06 16.08 8.59
C PRO A 242 9.61 14.66 8.54
N VAL A 243 9.08 13.76 7.68
CA VAL A 243 9.59 12.38 7.60
C VAL A 243 11.00 12.36 7.05
N LEU A 244 11.94 11.78 7.80
CA LEU A 244 13.30 11.49 7.36
C LEU A 244 13.30 10.27 6.42
N TYR A 245 12.77 9.16 6.92
CA TYR A 245 12.57 7.92 6.14
C TYR A 245 11.49 7.03 6.77
N GLY A 246 11.00 6.06 5.96
CA GLY A 246 10.15 4.95 6.40
C GLY A 246 10.78 3.61 6.02
N ILE A 247 11.04 2.72 6.98
CA ILE A 247 11.63 1.39 6.78
C ILE A 247 10.53 0.34 6.91
N ARG A 248 10.41 -0.54 5.90
CA ARG A 248 9.42 -1.61 5.87
C ARG A 248 10.05 -2.96 6.18
N GLY A 249 9.35 -3.79 6.93
CA GLY A 249 9.83 -5.11 7.31
C GLY A 249 8.73 -6.07 7.78
N ALA A 250 9.14 -7.31 8.03
CA ALA A 250 8.24 -8.39 8.39
C ALA A 250 7.78 -8.33 9.87
N THR A 251 8.59 -7.73 10.75
CA THR A 251 8.32 -7.64 12.18
C THR A 251 8.66 -6.26 12.71
N SER A 252 8.09 -5.88 13.87
CA SER A 252 8.45 -4.66 14.60
C SER A 252 9.94 -4.58 14.92
N ASP A 253 10.51 -5.70 15.33
CA ASP A 253 11.93 -5.79 15.70
C ASP A 253 12.83 -5.56 14.48
N SER A 254 12.49 -6.17 13.33
CA SER A 254 13.28 -6.03 12.10
C SER A 254 13.37 -4.59 11.60
N VAL A 255 12.29 -3.80 11.70
CA VAL A 255 12.32 -2.39 11.31
C VAL A 255 13.03 -1.52 12.35
N SER A 256 12.93 -1.87 13.64
CA SER A 256 13.62 -1.19 14.72
C SER A 256 15.14 -1.42 14.65
N GLU A 257 15.58 -2.65 14.45
CA GLU A 257 16.99 -3.00 14.25
C GLU A 257 17.58 -2.29 13.02
N ALA A 258 16.84 -2.25 11.91
CA ALA A 258 17.26 -1.55 10.71
C ALA A 258 17.37 -0.03 10.94
N HIS A 259 16.47 0.57 11.72
CA HIS A 259 16.55 1.96 12.13
C HIS A 259 17.79 2.23 12.97
N LEU A 260 18.04 1.44 14.03
CA LEU A 260 19.22 1.58 14.88
C LEU A 260 20.51 1.43 14.06
N TRP A 261 20.53 0.49 13.10
CA TRP A 261 21.65 0.33 12.18
C TRP A 261 21.89 1.59 11.33
N MET A 262 20.81 2.20 10.80
CA MET A 262 20.90 3.46 10.04
C MET A 262 21.41 4.61 10.92
N GLN A 263 20.88 4.75 12.13
CA GLN A 263 21.26 5.83 13.06
C GLN A 263 22.67 5.70 13.66
N ALA A 264 23.25 4.51 13.63
CA ALA A 264 24.66 4.32 14.02
C ALA A 264 25.67 4.82 12.96
N ARG A 265 25.20 5.29 11.80
CA ARG A 265 26.06 5.74 10.69
C ARG A 265 26.28 7.24 10.72
N THR A 266 27.48 7.66 10.39
CA THR A 266 27.86 9.08 10.30
C THR A 266 27.45 9.73 8.97
N ASP A 267 27.10 8.93 7.95
CA ASP A 267 26.67 9.38 6.61
C ASP A 267 25.14 9.41 6.47
N VAL A 268 24.41 9.19 7.56
CA VAL A 268 22.95 9.28 7.62
C VAL A 268 22.55 10.39 8.58
N GLU A 269 21.56 11.18 8.19
CA GLU A 269 20.98 12.24 9.03
C GLU A 269 20.37 11.65 10.31
N GLY A 270 20.57 12.33 11.44
CA GLY A 270 19.99 11.95 12.72
C GLY A 270 18.45 12.13 12.72
N ALA A 271 17.75 11.14 13.25
CA ALA A 271 16.32 11.26 13.52
C ALA A 271 16.08 11.83 14.91
N THR A 272 15.09 12.72 15.05
CA THR A 272 14.68 13.27 16.37
C THR A 272 13.79 12.35 17.14
N ARG A 273 12.87 11.70 16.41
CA ARG A 273 11.89 10.74 16.93
C ARG A 273 11.61 9.67 15.87
N TRP A 274 11.04 8.59 16.32
CA TRP A 274 10.56 7.52 15.42
C TRP A 274 9.43 6.72 16.09
N ALA A 275 8.58 6.11 15.27
CA ALA A 275 7.56 5.20 15.75
C ALA A 275 7.37 4.01 14.80
N VAL A 276 7.02 2.87 15.37
CA VAL A 276 6.71 1.64 14.63
C VAL A 276 5.21 1.49 14.50
N HIS A 277 4.76 1.22 13.29
CA HIS A 277 3.35 1.04 12.97
C HIS A 277 3.13 -0.33 12.37
N ARG A 278 2.08 -1.01 12.78
CA ARG A 278 1.53 -2.09 11.99
C ARG A 278 0.82 -1.50 10.77
N THR A 279 0.92 -2.14 9.60
CA THR A 279 0.40 -1.56 8.36
C THR A 279 -0.17 -2.60 7.41
N ASN A 280 -1.16 -2.17 6.62
CA ASN A 280 -1.70 -2.92 5.50
C ASN A 280 -0.89 -2.76 4.21
N GLN A 281 0.27 -2.14 4.24
CA GLN A 281 1.13 -2.06 3.07
C GLN A 281 1.52 -3.46 2.61
N LEU A 282 1.59 -3.65 1.29
CA LEU A 282 1.92 -4.91 0.64
C LEU A 282 0.91 -6.05 0.93
N SER A 283 -0.33 -5.72 1.30
CA SER A 283 -1.39 -6.71 1.58
C SER A 283 -2.18 -7.14 0.34
N ASP A 284 -2.20 -6.32 -0.71
CA ASP A 284 -3.11 -6.40 -1.86
C ASP A 284 -4.59 -6.14 -1.54
N ASP A 285 -4.94 -5.66 -0.34
CA ASP A 285 -6.32 -5.45 0.12
C ASP A 285 -7.15 -4.53 -0.80
N HIS A 286 -6.51 -3.72 -1.63
CA HIS A 286 -7.15 -2.86 -2.62
C HIS A 286 -7.53 -3.59 -3.91
N LEU A 287 -7.09 -4.84 -4.10
CA LEU A 287 -7.32 -5.63 -5.30
C LEU A 287 -8.46 -6.63 -5.10
N SER A 288 -9.20 -6.87 -6.17
CA SER A 288 -10.12 -8.00 -6.25
C SER A 288 -9.34 -9.30 -6.52
N ALA A 289 -10.05 -10.43 -6.53
CA ALA A 289 -9.48 -11.72 -6.95
C ALA A 289 -8.91 -11.66 -8.37
N VAL A 290 -8.00 -12.59 -8.67
CA VAL A 290 -7.43 -12.75 -10.01
C VAL A 290 -8.54 -12.91 -11.05
N SER A 291 -8.44 -12.10 -12.10
CA SER A 291 -9.36 -12.12 -13.23
C SER A 291 -8.72 -12.79 -14.44
N TYR A 292 -9.54 -13.43 -15.27
CA TYR A 292 -9.12 -14.19 -16.45
C TYR A 292 -9.89 -13.75 -17.68
N GLY A 293 -9.24 -13.77 -18.83
CA GLY A 293 -9.93 -13.44 -20.08
C GLY A 293 -9.13 -13.75 -21.32
N THR A 294 -9.77 -13.48 -22.46
CA THR A 294 -9.19 -13.64 -23.79
C THR A 294 -9.09 -12.29 -24.47
N VAL A 295 -7.95 -11.99 -25.03
CA VAL A 295 -7.70 -10.75 -25.79
C VAL A 295 -8.57 -10.73 -27.07
N ILE A 296 -9.30 -9.61 -27.27
CA ILE A 296 -10.24 -9.48 -28.39
C ILE A 296 -9.90 -8.39 -29.41
N ASN A 297 -8.92 -7.53 -29.11
CA ASN A 297 -8.38 -6.57 -30.07
C ASN A 297 -6.85 -6.54 -29.98
N ARG A 298 -6.20 -5.87 -30.92
CA ARG A 298 -4.76 -5.58 -30.80
C ARG A 298 -4.52 -4.52 -29.75
N PRO A 299 -3.42 -4.62 -28.98
CA PRO A 299 -3.00 -3.54 -28.09
C PRO A 299 -2.86 -2.21 -28.83
N GLU A 300 -3.33 -1.15 -28.21
CA GLU A 300 -3.22 0.21 -28.70
C GLU A 300 -2.27 0.98 -27.79
N GLU A 301 -1.35 1.74 -28.40
CA GLU A 301 -0.45 2.62 -27.70
C GLU A 301 -1.01 4.05 -27.72
N THR A 302 -0.99 4.69 -26.56
CA THR A 302 -1.43 6.08 -26.41
C THR A 302 -0.23 7.01 -26.17
N LYS A 303 -0.47 8.32 -26.19
CA LYS A 303 0.56 9.33 -25.91
C LYS A 303 1.25 9.03 -24.57
N GLY A 304 2.58 9.04 -24.54
CA GLY A 304 3.38 8.69 -23.35
C GLY A 304 3.72 7.20 -23.23
N ALA A 305 3.51 6.41 -24.31
CA ALA A 305 3.78 4.97 -24.34
C ALA A 305 2.95 4.14 -23.35
N HIS A 306 1.83 4.68 -22.86
CA HIS A 306 0.83 3.88 -22.17
C HIS A 306 0.12 2.98 -23.18
N SER A 307 -0.39 1.85 -22.74
CA SER A 307 -1.03 0.89 -23.64
C SER A 307 -2.32 0.36 -23.05
N ASN A 308 -3.25 0.02 -23.94
CA ASN A 308 -4.49 -0.62 -23.55
C ASN A 308 -4.82 -1.80 -24.46
N VAL A 309 -5.64 -2.72 -23.97
CA VAL A 309 -6.18 -3.84 -24.72
C VAL A 309 -7.56 -4.22 -24.19
N ALA A 310 -8.47 -4.61 -25.06
CA ALA A 310 -9.72 -5.18 -24.62
C ALA A 310 -9.63 -6.69 -24.50
N VAL A 311 -10.22 -7.20 -23.42
CA VAL A 311 -10.39 -8.63 -23.16
C VAL A 311 -11.87 -8.95 -22.96
N THR A 312 -12.25 -10.20 -23.21
CA THR A 312 -13.54 -10.74 -22.77
C THR A 312 -13.33 -11.60 -21.52
N SER A 313 -14.12 -11.33 -20.48
CA SER A 313 -14.10 -12.06 -19.21
C SER A 313 -15.52 -12.27 -18.73
N GLY A 314 -15.92 -13.50 -18.44
CA GLY A 314 -17.30 -13.79 -17.97
C GLY A 314 -18.41 -13.29 -18.90
N GLY A 315 -18.16 -13.19 -20.22
CA GLY A 315 -19.11 -12.65 -21.20
C GLY A 315 -19.14 -11.13 -21.32
N SER A 316 -18.36 -10.40 -20.49
CA SER A 316 -18.26 -8.95 -20.53
C SER A 316 -16.96 -8.49 -21.17
N ARG A 317 -16.97 -7.31 -21.80
CA ARG A 317 -15.77 -6.65 -22.31
C ARG A 317 -15.14 -5.80 -21.22
N THR A 318 -13.84 -5.99 -20.99
CA THR A 318 -13.03 -5.21 -20.04
C THR A 318 -11.86 -4.56 -20.77
N CYS A 319 -11.59 -3.30 -20.50
CA CYS A 319 -10.40 -2.60 -20.98
C CYS A 319 -9.29 -2.72 -19.95
N LEU A 320 -8.16 -3.31 -20.31
CA LEU A 320 -6.95 -3.37 -19.49
C LEU A 320 -6.01 -2.26 -19.91
N VAL A 321 -5.49 -1.50 -18.94
CA VAL A 321 -4.58 -0.38 -19.17
C VAL A 321 -3.28 -0.62 -18.42
N ALA A 322 -2.16 -0.49 -19.12
CA ALA A 322 -0.81 -0.51 -18.52
C ALA A 322 -0.10 0.80 -18.82
N PHE A 323 0.32 1.49 -17.78
CA PHE A 323 1.11 2.72 -17.91
C PHE A 323 2.55 2.40 -18.30
N SER A 324 3.24 3.34 -18.94
CA SER A 324 4.66 3.21 -19.33
C SER A 324 5.55 2.90 -18.14
N GLU A 325 5.26 3.49 -16.98
CA GLU A 325 5.95 3.29 -15.72
C GLU A 325 5.78 1.86 -15.18
N GLY A 326 4.74 1.16 -15.60
CA GLY A 326 4.51 -0.25 -15.29
C GLY A 326 5.56 -1.21 -15.88
N GLY A 327 6.47 -0.71 -16.73
CA GLY A 327 7.63 -1.44 -17.23
C GLY A 327 7.31 -2.83 -17.80
N PRO A 328 7.60 -3.94 -17.07
CA PRO A 328 7.33 -5.29 -17.54
C PRO A 328 5.86 -5.55 -17.89
N VAL A 329 4.93 -5.04 -17.10
CA VAL A 329 3.48 -5.18 -17.35
C VAL A 329 3.08 -4.50 -18.64
N ASN A 330 3.55 -3.28 -18.89
CA ASN A 330 3.30 -2.55 -20.13
C ASN A 330 3.93 -3.26 -21.33
N ARG A 331 5.19 -3.72 -21.21
CA ARG A 331 5.85 -4.48 -22.28
C ARG A 331 5.10 -5.76 -22.62
N LEU A 332 4.62 -6.51 -21.63
CA LEU A 332 3.83 -7.70 -21.84
C LEU A 332 2.50 -7.38 -22.53
N LEU A 333 1.75 -6.37 -22.04
CA LEU A 333 0.48 -5.99 -22.64
C LEU A 333 0.63 -5.63 -24.12
N ARG A 334 1.67 -4.87 -24.49
CA ARG A 334 1.94 -4.48 -25.89
C ARG A 334 2.26 -5.65 -26.83
N ARG A 335 2.66 -6.81 -26.28
CA ARG A 335 2.95 -8.04 -27.07
C ARG A 335 1.79 -8.99 -27.19
N LEU A 336 0.68 -8.71 -26.52
CA LEU A 336 -0.52 -9.53 -26.61
C LEU A 336 -1.08 -9.50 -28.04
N GLN A 337 -1.75 -10.58 -28.42
CA GLN A 337 -2.48 -10.71 -29.68
C GLN A 337 -3.88 -11.22 -29.42
N VAL A 338 -4.78 -10.98 -30.38
CA VAL A 338 -6.13 -11.52 -30.34
C VAL A 338 -6.10 -13.03 -30.19
N GLY A 339 -6.84 -13.55 -29.22
CA GLY A 339 -6.90 -14.97 -28.89
C GLY A 339 -5.99 -15.38 -27.72
N ASP A 340 -5.03 -14.54 -27.30
CA ASP A 340 -4.21 -14.82 -26.10
C ASP A 340 -5.10 -14.90 -24.86
N ARG A 341 -4.87 -15.92 -24.04
CA ARG A 341 -5.49 -16.03 -22.71
C ARG A 341 -4.57 -15.42 -21.65
N VAL A 342 -5.14 -14.55 -20.86
CA VAL A 342 -4.41 -13.79 -19.83
C VAL A 342 -5.09 -13.89 -18.48
N ALA A 343 -4.28 -13.73 -17.43
CA ALA A 343 -4.75 -13.44 -16.07
C ALA A 343 -4.19 -12.10 -15.64
N TRP A 344 -4.95 -11.38 -14.81
CA TRP A 344 -4.53 -10.07 -14.33
C TRP A 344 -5.03 -9.75 -12.93
N LEU A 345 -4.32 -8.84 -12.29
CA LEU A 345 -4.75 -8.07 -11.13
C LEU A 345 -4.60 -6.59 -11.43
N GLY A 346 -5.54 -5.80 -10.97
CA GLY A 346 -5.54 -4.36 -11.16
C GLY A 346 -6.74 -3.69 -10.54
N LEU A 347 -6.69 -2.37 -10.49
CA LEU A 347 -7.75 -1.52 -9.95
C LEU A 347 -8.69 -1.07 -11.05
N THR A 348 -9.99 -1.22 -10.80
CA THR A 348 -11.01 -0.59 -11.65
C THR A 348 -11.03 0.90 -11.39
N ALA A 349 -10.71 1.68 -12.42
CA ALA A 349 -10.78 3.12 -12.39
C ALA A 349 -12.23 3.62 -12.53
N PRO A 350 -12.54 4.89 -12.19
CA PRO A 350 -13.88 5.44 -12.29
C PRO A 350 -14.50 5.39 -13.69
N ASP A 351 -13.69 5.33 -14.75
CA ASP A 351 -14.13 5.14 -16.14
C ASP A 351 -14.42 3.68 -16.53
N GLY A 352 -14.26 2.74 -15.60
CA GLY A 352 -14.46 1.31 -15.77
C GLY A 352 -13.30 0.54 -16.39
N ALA A 353 -12.20 1.20 -16.75
CA ALA A 353 -10.97 0.54 -17.18
C ALA A 353 -10.22 -0.08 -15.98
N VAL A 354 -9.52 -1.20 -16.21
CA VAL A 354 -8.68 -1.83 -15.20
C VAL A 354 -7.23 -1.37 -15.38
N HIS A 355 -6.73 -0.60 -14.41
CA HIS A 355 -5.33 -0.23 -14.35
C HIS A 355 -4.53 -1.40 -13.79
N LEU A 356 -3.73 -2.02 -14.64
CA LEU A 356 -2.99 -3.24 -14.33
C LEU A 356 -1.90 -3.00 -13.28
N GLU A 357 -1.86 -3.88 -12.30
CA GLU A 357 -0.74 -4.03 -11.37
C GLU A 357 0.04 -5.31 -11.62
N ARG A 358 -0.62 -6.36 -12.11
CA ARG A 358 0.03 -7.61 -12.53
C ARG A 358 -0.65 -8.17 -13.77
N LEU A 359 0.14 -8.81 -14.62
CA LEU A 359 -0.32 -9.45 -15.85
C LEU A 359 0.43 -10.75 -16.08
N SER A 360 -0.28 -11.79 -16.47
CA SER A 360 0.26 -13.07 -16.87
C SER A 360 -0.30 -13.50 -18.22
N LEU A 361 0.56 -13.98 -19.11
CA LEU A 361 0.17 -14.64 -20.36
C LEU A 361 0.07 -16.14 -20.11
N LEU A 362 -1.15 -16.68 -20.05
CA LEU A 362 -1.42 -18.06 -19.68
C LEU A 362 -1.30 -19.02 -20.88
N ASP A 363 -1.89 -18.63 -22.00
CA ASP A 363 -2.00 -19.47 -23.20
C ASP A 363 -1.85 -18.55 -24.42
N PRO A 364 -0.64 -18.47 -24.97
CA PRO A 364 -0.36 -17.61 -26.10
C PRO A 364 -0.89 -18.23 -27.40
N THR A 365 -1.58 -17.44 -28.17
CA THR A 365 -1.90 -17.80 -29.58
C THR A 365 -0.61 -17.88 -30.38
N PRO A 366 -0.42 -18.88 -31.26
CA PRO A 366 0.75 -18.94 -32.13
C PRO A 366 0.93 -17.67 -32.96
N ARG A 367 2.15 -17.16 -33.00
CA ARG A 367 2.49 -15.94 -33.76
C ARG A 367 2.72 -16.31 -35.22
N VAL A 368 2.04 -15.61 -36.14
CA VAL A 368 2.29 -15.79 -37.58
C VAL A 368 3.56 -15.02 -37.93
N ALA A 369 4.66 -15.70 -38.08
CA ALA A 369 5.95 -15.08 -38.29
C ALA A 369 6.08 -14.50 -39.71
N SER A 370 6.27 -15.27 -40.67
CA SER A 370 6.53 -14.78 -42.03
C SER A 370 6.16 -15.81 -43.09
N ARG A 371 6.11 -15.36 -44.31
CA ARG A 371 6.10 -16.32 -45.44
C ARG A 371 7.38 -17.14 -45.45
N PRO A 372 7.35 -18.41 -45.85
CA PRO A 372 8.56 -19.19 -46.02
C PRO A 372 9.60 -18.42 -46.82
N GLU A 373 10.85 -18.50 -46.38
CA GLU A 373 11.98 -17.91 -47.09
C GLU A 373 12.67 -18.92 -48.00
N CYS A 374 13.20 -18.43 -49.13
CA CYS A 374 14.01 -19.20 -50.03
C CYS A 374 15.02 -18.26 -50.71
N CYS A 375 16.27 -18.65 -50.75
CA CYS A 375 17.35 -17.82 -51.30
C CYS A 375 17.40 -16.42 -50.69
N ASP A 376 17.31 -16.35 -49.36
CA ASP A 376 17.36 -15.13 -48.54
C ASP A 376 16.25 -14.10 -48.87
N LYS A 377 15.13 -14.57 -49.39
CA LYS A 377 13.95 -13.72 -49.67
C LYS A 377 12.65 -14.46 -49.39
N SER A 378 11.69 -13.72 -48.84
CA SER A 378 10.35 -14.23 -48.63
C SER A 378 9.68 -14.64 -49.93
N MET A 379 9.13 -15.84 -49.96
CA MET A 379 8.40 -16.38 -51.12
C MET A 379 7.14 -15.59 -51.42
N ARG A 380 6.74 -15.47 -52.68
CA ARG A 380 5.56 -14.70 -53.11
C ARG A 380 4.46 -15.62 -53.63
N SER A 381 3.23 -15.17 -53.42
CA SER A 381 2.05 -15.85 -53.95
C SER A 381 2.03 -15.76 -55.49
N GLU A 382 1.67 -16.84 -56.14
CA GLU A 382 1.44 -16.90 -57.59
C GLU A 382 0.00 -16.49 -57.95
N GLY A 383 -0.86 -16.33 -56.98
CA GLY A 383 -2.29 -15.95 -57.15
C GLY A 383 -3.16 -16.42 -56.00
N ALA A 384 -4.46 -16.08 -56.01
CA ALA A 384 -5.40 -16.53 -55.01
C ALA A 384 -5.51 -18.06 -55.01
N GLY A 385 -5.35 -18.70 -53.83
CA GLY A 385 -5.40 -20.18 -53.72
C GLY A 385 -4.19 -20.94 -54.23
N GLN A 386 -3.17 -20.27 -54.85
CA GLN A 386 -2.01 -20.94 -55.43
C GLN A 386 -0.86 -21.02 -54.42
N ARG A 387 0.15 -21.88 -54.73
CA ARG A 387 1.37 -22.05 -53.93
C ARG A 387 2.21 -20.78 -53.89
N LEU A 388 3.14 -20.74 -52.94
CA LEU A 388 4.20 -19.72 -52.89
C LEU A 388 5.34 -20.10 -53.83
N ARG A 389 5.99 -19.09 -54.44
CA ARG A 389 7.15 -19.29 -55.36
C ARG A 389 8.31 -18.37 -54.99
N CYS A 390 9.48 -18.89 -55.01
CA CYS A 390 10.70 -18.11 -54.92
C CYS A 390 11.01 -17.45 -56.29
N ARG A 391 11.17 -16.12 -56.28
CA ARG A 391 11.48 -15.37 -57.51
C ARG A 391 12.90 -15.61 -58.02
N LYS A 392 13.82 -16.10 -57.13
CA LYS A 392 15.24 -16.30 -57.51
C LYS A 392 15.46 -17.69 -58.12
N CYS A 393 14.96 -18.74 -57.51
CA CYS A 393 15.21 -20.11 -57.97
C CYS A 393 13.98 -20.83 -58.52
N GLY A 394 12.80 -20.25 -58.44
CA GLY A 394 11.55 -20.84 -58.91
C GLY A 394 10.94 -21.91 -58.02
N SER A 395 11.59 -22.30 -56.90
CA SER A 395 11.07 -23.30 -55.99
C SER A 395 9.67 -22.93 -55.48
N LYS A 396 8.81 -23.95 -55.33
CA LYS A 396 7.43 -23.80 -54.87
C LYS A 396 7.27 -24.38 -53.45
N ALA A 397 6.56 -23.69 -52.58
CA ALA A 397 6.18 -24.16 -51.25
C ALA A 397 4.66 -24.12 -51.07
N ALA A 398 4.16 -24.89 -50.12
CA ALA A 398 2.77 -24.79 -49.66
C ALA A 398 2.48 -23.38 -49.17
N ARG A 399 1.21 -22.94 -49.27
CA ARG A 399 0.78 -21.66 -48.74
C ARG A 399 0.54 -21.75 -47.24
N GLU A 400 1.54 -22.21 -46.55
CA GLU A 400 1.57 -22.36 -45.11
C GLU A 400 2.46 -21.28 -44.51
N TRP A 401 2.01 -20.70 -43.42
CA TRP A 401 2.74 -19.69 -42.67
C TRP A 401 3.43 -20.39 -41.51
N VAL A 402 4.69 -20.09 -41.33
CA VAL A 402 5.41 -20.58 -40.16
C VAL A 402 4.90 -19.80 -38.95
N SER A 403 4.41 -20.50 -37.95
CA SER A 403 4.08 -19.91 -36.66
C SER A 403 5.25 -20.06 -35.68
N THR A 404 5.39 -19.13 -34.80
CA THR A 404 6.36 -19.15 -33.71
C THR A 404 5.64 -18.96 -32.38
N ASP A 405 6.26 -19.34 -31.30
CA ASP A 405 5.78 -19.03 -29.96
C ASP A 405 5.85 -17.52 -29.71
N ALA A 406 5.12 -17.06 -28.69
CA ALA A 406 5.21 -15.69 -28.22
C ALA A 406 6.62 -15.45 -27.63
N ASP A 407 7.36 -14.50 -28.19
CA ASP A 407 8.65 -14.09 -27.63
C ASP A 407 8.42 -13.05 -26.52
N ILE A 408 8.55 -13.51 -25.29
CA ILE A 408 8.48 -12.70 -24.06
C ILE A 408 9.72 -12.89 -23.19
N SER A 409 10.79 -13.45 -23.74
CA SER A 409 12.01 -13.83 -23.01
C SER A 409 12.75 -12.66 -22.37
N ASP A 410 12.58 -11.44 -22.89
CA ASP A 410 13.13 -10.18 -22.37
C ASP A 410 12.22 -9.46 -21.36
N ILE A 411 11.08 -10.07 -21.01
CA ILE A 411 10.14 -9.51 -20.01
C ILE A 411 10.40 -10.21 -18.68
N GLU A 412 10.68 -9.41 -17.65
CA GLU A 412 10.87 -9.92 -16.30
C GLU A 412 9.55 -10.47 -15.75
N THR A 413 9.60 -11.72 -15.28
CA THR A 413 8.45 -12.41 -14.69
C THR A 413 8.88 -13.22 -13.47
N VAL A 414 7.96 -13.37 -12.52
CA VAL A 414 8.04 -14.32 -11.40
C VAL A 414 6.87 -15.28 -11.54
N ALA A 415 7.14 -16.57 -11.74
CA ALA A 415 6.12 -17.60 -11.98
C ALA A 415 5.10 -17.19 -13.07
N ASN A 416 5.58 -16.66 -14.21
CA ASN A 416 4.81 -16.13 -15.35
C ASN A 416 4.04 -14.83 -15.09
N TRP A 417 4.10 -14.24 -13.93
CA TRP A 417 3.54 -12.95 -13.64
C TRP A 417 4.54 -11.82 -13.85
N SER A 418 4.11 -10.75 -14.52
CA SER A 418 4.83 -9.49 -14.62
C SER A 418 4.27 -8.50 -13.61
N GLU A 419 5.13 -7.69 -12.99
CA GLU A 419 4.77 -6.59 -12.10
C GLU A 419 5.62 -5.34 -12.37
N PRO A 420 5.20 -4.14 -11.93
CA PRO A 420 6.02 -2.92 -12.05
C PRO A 420 7.29 -3.00 -11.19
N ALA A 421 8.30 -2.23 -11.59
CA ALA A 421 9.47 -2.01 -10.73
C ALA A 421 9.07 -1.45 -9.35
N PRO A 422 9.84 -1.72 -8.29
CA PRO A 422 9.48 -1.32 -6.91
C PRO A 422 9.08 0.15 -6.75
N SER A 423 9.73 1.07 -7.48
CA SER A 423 9.43 2.49 -7.41
C SER A 423 8.11 2.90 -8.07
N ASN A 424 7.50 2.02 -8.83
CA ASN A 424 6.27 2.26 -9.59
C ASN A 424 5.10 1.41 -9.08
N ARG A 425 5.33 0.60 -8.04
CA ARG A 425 4.27 -0.13 -7.34
C ARG A 425 3.50 0.79 -6.41
N ARG A 426 2.23 0.51 -6.20
CA ARG A 426 1.44 1.15 -5.15
C ARG A 426 1.88 0.65 -3.78
N HIS A 427 1.66 1.45 -2.74
CA HIS A 427 2.02 1.05 -1.37
C HIS A 427 1.34 -0.25 -0.92
N LEU A 428 0.13 -0.51 -1.40
CA LEU A 428 -0.64 -1.71 -1.07
C LEU A 428 -0.23 -2.95 -1.88
N SER A 429 0.45 -2.78 -3.03
CA SER A 429 0.80 -3.89 -3.92
C SER A 429 1.86 -4.79 -3.30
N ARG A 430 1.52 -6.06 -3.08
CA ARG A 430 2.45 -7.07 -2.59
C ARG A 430 3.42 -7.48 -3.70
N PRO A 431 4.73 -7.41 -3.49
CA PRO A 431 5.70 -7.93 -4.45
C PRO A 431 5.50 -9.42 -4.72
N LEU A 432 5.65 -9.85 -5.98
CA LEU A 432 5.56 -11.26 -6.35
C LEU A 432 6.58 -12.15 -5.61
N GLU A 433 7.71 -11.58 -5.21
CA GLU A 433 8.74 -12.26 -4.40
C GLU A 433 8.25 -12.59 -2.97
N LEU A 434 7.27 -11.83 -2.45
CA LEU A 434 6.67 -12.04 -1.13
C LEU A 434 5.42 -12.92 -1.16
N GLY A 435 4.93 -13.25 -2.35
CA GLY A 435 3.79 -14.14 -2.55
C GLY A 435 3.19 -13.99 -3.93
N LEU A 436 2.79 -15.10 -4.52
CA LEU A 436 2.08 -15.12 -5.78
C LEU A 436 0.59 -14.82 -5.58
N PRO A 437 -0.09 -14.25 -6.61
CA PRO A 437 -1.54 -14.11 -6.57
C PRO A 437 -2.22 -15.46 -6.38
N GLU A 438 -3.18 -15.52 -5.48
CA GLU A 438 -4.03 -16.70 -5.31
C GLU A 438 -5.04 -16.77 -6.48
N ALA A 439 -5.18 -17.97 -7.06
CA ALA A 439 -6.01 -18.22 -8.22
C ALA A 439 -7.49 -18.38 -7.87
#